data_92213d67e3a7fbbb161b1863d25036ba
#
_entry.id   92213d67e3a7fbbb161b1863d25036ba
#
_cell.length_a   1.000
_cell.length_b   1.000
_cell.length_c   1.000
_cell.angle_alpha   90.00
_cell.angle_beta   90.00
_cell.angle_gamma   90.00
#
_symmetry.space_group_name_H-M   'P 1'
#
loop_
_entity.id
_entity.type
_entity.pdbx_description
1 polymer ?
#
loop_
_entity_poly.entity_id
_entity_poly.type
_entity_poly.pdbx_seq_one_letter_code
_entity_poly.pdbx_strand_id
1 'polypeptide(L)'
;MTTSAPPSPSTSSSYTHVADLPVHLTRFIGRDHELTELSRLIGATRLLTLTGAGGSGKTRLAREVAAAHAGRYARIGWVDLAPITDPVSIAREVATALHIPDRGGRPAEALVETIADSTMLLVLDNCEHLVDAAAELAEQLLRACPRLSILATSREALGIPSETAWLVPPLGGAEAAQLFVERAQASLPAFELTETNSSAVRDICRRLDGIPLAIELAAARVR
;
A
#
# COMPACT_ATOMS: atom_id res chain seq x y z
N MET A 1 -19.09 11.32 57.28
CA MET A 1 -19.31 12.06 56.03
C MET A 1 -18.14 11.76 55.12
N THR A 2 -18.28 10.76 54.29
CA THR A 2 -17.22 10.31 53.34
C THR A 2 -17.58 10.87 51.96
N THR A 3 -16.79 11.84 51.50
CA THR A 3 -16.91 12.47 50.21
C THR A 3 -16.29 11.58 49.16
N SER A 4 -17.16 10.95 48.32
CA SER A 4 -16.74 10.17 47.18
C SER A 4 -16.32 11.13 46.06
N ALA A 5 -15.08 10.98 45.55
CA ALA A 5 -14.60 11.71 44.39
C ALA A 5 -15.24 11.14 43.11
N PRO A 6 -15.57 11.98 42.12
CA PRO A 6 -16.09 11.49 40.85
C PRO A 6 -15.01 10.75 40.03
N PRO A 7 -15.38 9.75 39.22
CA PRO A 7 -14.43 9.05 38.35
C PRO A 7 -13.92 10.00 37.28
N SER A 8 -12.61 10.01 37.11
CA SER A 8 -11.92 10.75 36.04
C SER A 8 -12.38 10.26 34.68
N PRO A 9 -12.64 11.12 33.70
CA PRO A 9 -12.98 10.69 32.35
C PRO A 9 -11.77 10.00 31.71
N SER A 10 -11.97 8.74 31.34
CA SER A 10 -11.04 8.00 30.48
C SER A 10 -11.02 8.67 29.11
N THR A 11 -10.05 9.50 28.85
CA THR A 11 -9.72 10.02 27.52
C THR A 11 -9.23 8.87 26.65
N SER A 12 -10.16 8.22 25.96
CA SER A 12 -9.81 7.39 24.79
C SER A 12 -9.36 8.34 23.69
N SER A 13 -8.05 8.59 23.63
CA SER A 13 -7.40 9.33 22.54
C SER A 13 -7.50 8.48 21.26
N SER A 14 -8.51 8.76 20.45
CA SER A 14 -8.65 8.19 19.11
C SER A 14 -7.67 8.90 18.15
N TYR A 15 -6.38 8.64 18.29
CA TYR A 15 -5.40 9.04 17.29
C TYR A 15 -5.34 7.97 16.22
N THR A 16 -5.90 8.28 15.05
CA THR A 16 -5.62 7.54 13.82
C THR A 16 -4.17 7.85 13.45
N HIS A 17 -3.24 6.93 13.72
CA HIS A 17 -1.86 7.09 13.29
C HIS A 17 -1.77 6.87 11.78
N VAL A 18 -1.98 7.92 11.00
CA VAL A 18 -1.67 8.00 9.56
C VAL A 18 -0.15 8.20 9.34
N ALA A 19 0.62 8.28 10.43
CA ALA A 19 2.02 8.68 10.43
C ALA A 19 2.98 7.66 9.78
N ASP A 20 2.54 6.43 9.55
CA ASP A 20 3.42 5.34 9.08
C ASP A 20 3.36 5.11 7.56
N LEU A 21 2.58 5.91 6.82
CA LEU A 21 2.51 5.77 5.36
C LEU A 21 3.75 6.39 4.69
N PRO A 22 4.38 5.70 3.72
CA PRO A 22 5.52 6.25 2.98
C PRO A 22 5.19 7.59 2.33
N VAL A 23 6.07 8.58 2.47
CA VAL A 23 5.88 9.90 1.87
C VAL A 23 6.41 9.89 0.43
N HIS A 24 5.55 10.18 -0.54
CA HIS A 24 5.96 10.42 -1.91
C HIS A 24 5.99 11.92 -2.21
N LEU A 25 7.13 12.40 -2.70
CA LEU A 25 7.33 13.83 -3.02
C LEU A 25 6.76 14.22 -4.39
N THR A 26 6.33 13.23 -5.18
CA THR A 26 5.81 13.45 -6.53
C THR A 26 4.30 13.26 -6.57
N ARG A 27 3.62 14.01 -7.46
CA ARG A 27 2.18 13.92 -7.64
C ARG A 27 1.76 12.51 -8.11
N PHE A 28 0.63 12.02 -7.59
CA PHE A 28 -0.04 10.82 -8.11
C PHE A 28 -0.84 11.20 -9.36
N ILE A 29 -0.66 10.47 -10.46
CA ILE A 29 -1.25 10.80 -11.75
C ILE A 29 -2.17 9.69 -12.22
N GLY A 30 -3.39 10.09 -12.64
CA GLY A 30 -4.41 9.19 -13.11
C GLY A 30 -4.94 8.26 -12.03
N ARG A 31 -5.48 7.11 -12.45
CA ARG A 31 -5.94 6.05 -11.55
C ARG A 31 -7.21 6.38 -10.74
N ASP A 32 -7.99 7.38 -11.14
CA ASP A 32 -9.23 7.73 -10.42
C ASP A 32 -10.24 6.58 -10.44
N HIS A 33 -10.32 5.86 -11.56
CA HIS A 33 -11.16 4.68 -11.70
C HIS A 33 -10.68 3.54 -10.78
N GLU A 34 -9.38 3.25 -10.80
CA GLU A 34 -8.78 2.22 -9.95
C GLU A 34 -8.93 2.55 -8.47
N LEU A 35 -8.70 3.81 -8.07
CA LEU A 35 -8.93 4.25 -6.69
C LEU A 35 -10.38 4.04 -6.25
N THR A 36 -11.34 4.36 -7.12
CA THR A 36 -12.76 4.17 -6.85
C THR A 36 -13.11 2.70 -6.66
N GLU A 37 -12.61 1.83 -7.55
CA GLU A 37 -12.86 0.39 -7.50
C GLU A 37 -12.20 -0.25 -6.26
N LEU A 38 -10.95 0.08 -6.01
CA LEU A 38 -10.21 -0.42 -4.84
C LEU A 38 -10.83 0.06 -3.53
N SER A 39 -11.34 1.29 -3.50
CA SER A 39 -12.08 1.82 -2.35
C SER A 39 -13.34 1.01 -2.04
N ARG A 40 -14.03 0.54 -3.06
CA ARG A 40 -15.17 -0.36 -2.91
C ARG A 40 -14.74 -1.74 -2.42
N LEU A 41 -13.67 -2.29 -2.99
CA LEU A 41 -13.18 -3.63 -2.66
C LEU A 41 -12.65 -3.72 -1.23
N ILE A 42 -11.84 -2.76 -0.77
CA ILE A 42 -11.30 -2.76 0.61
C ILE A 42 -12.40 -2.64 1.66
N GLY A 43 -13.59 -2.19 1.24
CA GLY A 43 -14.79 -2.17 2.07
C GLY A 43 -15.54 -3.49 2.13
N ALA A 44 -15.36 -4.35 1.14
CA ALA A 44 -16.12 -5.57 0.93
C ALA A 44 -15.32 -6.85 1.25
N THR A 45 -13.99 -6.78 1.24
CA THR A 45 -13.09 -7.90 1.53
C THR A 45 -12.16 -7.60 2.70
N ARG A 46 -11.68 -8.66 3.35
CA ARG A 46 -10.70 -8.54 4.44
C ARG A 46 -9.25 -8.73 3.97
N LEU A 47 -9.07 -9.30 2.78
CA LEU A 47 -7.77 -9.40 2.13
C LEU A 47 -7.89 -8.95 0.68
N LEU A 48 -7.21 -7.88 0.34
CA LEU A 48 -7.09 -7.36 -1.01
C LEU A 48 -5.62 -7.37 -1.42
N THR A 49 -5.27 -8.07 -2.50
CA THR A 49 -3.91 -8.12 -3.02
C THR A 49 -3.83 -7.42 -4.36
N LEU A 50 -3.04 -6.35 -4.44
CA LEU A 50 -2.72 -5.67 -5.68
C LEU A 50 -1.64 -6.46 -6.40
N THR A 51 -1.98 -7.07 -7.53
CA THR A 51 -1.05 -7.86 -8.33
C THR A 51 -0.58 -7.12 -9.58
N GLY A 52 0.52 -7.55 -10.19
CA GLY A 52 1.00 -7.01 -11.47
C GLY A 52 2.50 -6.86 -11.57
N ALA A 53 2.97 -6.45 -12.76
CA ALA A 53 4.38 -6.33 -13.08
C ALA A 53 5.15 -5.38 -12.16
N GLY A 54 6.47 -5.59 -12.05
CA GLY A 54 7.35 -4.64 -11.39
C GLY A 54 7.24 -3.24 -12.02
N GLY A 55 7.19 -2.20 -11.19
CA GLY A 55 7.06 -0.82 -11.68
C GLY A 55 5.67 -0.41 -12.16
N SER A 56 4.62 -1.26 -12.02
CA SER A 56 3.23 -0.92 -12.39
C SER A 56 2.58 0.09 -11.43
N GLY A 57 3.22 0.41 -10.29
CA GLY A 57 2.73 1.38 -9.33
C GLY A 57 1.88 0.80 -8.20
N LYS A 58 1.96 -0.52 -7.92
CA LYS A 58 1.22 -1.21 -6.85
C LYS A 58 1.38 -0.53 -5.48
N THR A 59 2.62 -0.37 -5.04
CA THR A 59 2.97 0.29 -3.76
C THR A 59 2.35 1.68 -3.65
N ARG A 60 2.44 2.46 -4.72
CA ARG A 60 1.92 3.83 -4.74
C ARG A 60 0.40 3.85 -4.69
N LEU A 61 -0.25 2.96 -5.44
CA LEU A 61 -1.70 2.79 -5.45
C LEU A 61 -2.21 2.30 -4.08
N ALA A 62 -1.54 1.31 -3.47
CA ALA A 62 -1.85 0.83 -2.12
C ALA A 62 -1.80 1.96 -1.08
N ARG A 63 -0.79 2.83 -1.18
CA ARG A 63 -0.65 3.99 -0.30
C ARG A 63 -1.82 4.98 -0.45
N GLU A 64 -2.20 5.32 -1.68
CA GLU A 64 -3.32 6.24 -1.92
C GLU A 64 -4.64 5.64 -1.41
N VAL A 65 -4.87 4.34 -1.62
CA VAL A 65 -6.03 3.63 -1.08
C VAL A 65 -6.02 3.66 0.45
N ALA A 66 -4.89 3.35 1.09
CA ALA A 66 -4.76 3.37 2.54
C ALA A 66 -5.02 4.78 3.12
N ALA A 67 -4.44 5.81 2.49
CA ALA A 67 -4.62 7.21 2.90
C ALA A 67 -6.10 7.66 2.77
N ALA A 68 -6.76 7.29 1.67
CA ALA A 68 -8.18 7.62 1.45
C ALA A 68 -9.11 6.98 2.49
N HIS A 69 -8.68 5.87 3.11
CA HIS A 69 -9.48 5.13 4.10
C HIS A 69 -9.02 5.33 5.54
N ALA A 70 -8.09 6.26 5.79
CA ALA A 70 -7.53 6.50 7.13
C ALA A 70 -8.61 6.73 8.21
N GLY A 71 -9.68 7.45 7.90
CA GLY A 71 -10.79 7.70 8.81
C GLY A 71 -11.67 6.48 9.16
N ARG A 72 -11.53 5.37 8.43
CA ARG A 72 -12.31 4.13 8.63
C ARG A 72 -11.66 3.19 9.64
N TYR A 73 -10.35 3.27 9.80
CA TYR A 73 -9.56 2.40 10.66
C TYR A 73 -9.04 3.18 11.87
N ALA A 74 -9.04 2.55 13.02
CA ALA A 74 -8.43 3.13 14.22
C ALA A 74 -6.90 3.19 14.08
N ARG A 75 -6.32 2.29 13.26
CA ARG A 75 -4.88 2.23 12.99
C ARG A 75 -4.64 1.74 11.56
N ILE A 76 -3.63 2.33 10.89
CA ILE A 76 -3.05 1.82 9.66
C ILE A 76 -1.60 1.47 9.96
N GLY A 77 -1.19 0.23 9.69
CA GLY A 77 0.20 -0.20 9.75
C GLY A 77 0.73 -0.44 8.34
N TRP A 78 1.91 0.09 8.04
CA TRP A 78 2.62 -0.15 6.78
C TRP A 78 3.88 -0.95 7.04
N VAL A 79 4.04 -2.06 6.32
CA VAL A 79 5.22 -2.91 6.43
C VAL A 79 5.77 -3.17 5.03
N ASP A 80 6.98 -2.69 4.77
CA ASP A 80 7.73 -3.02 3.55
C ASP A 80 8.50 -4.32 3.78
N LEU A 81 8.15 -5.36 3.05
CA LEU A 81 8.79 -6.68 3.14
C LEU A 81 10.06 -6.79 2.27
N ALA A 82 10.33 -5.83 1.38
CA ALA A 82 11.47 -5.89 0.47
C ALA A 82 12.83 -6.16 1.15
N PRO A 83 13.15 -5.60 2.33
CA PRO A 83 14.42 -5.88 3.01
C PRO A 83 14.48 -7.23 3.72
N ILE A 84 13.37 -7.93 3.87
CA ILE A 84 13.30 -9.19 4.62
C ILE A 84 13.69 -10.35 3.72
N THR A 85 14.71 -11.10 4.10
CA THR A 85 15.22 -12.24 3.31
C THR A 85 14.90 -13.59 3.91
N ASP A 86 14.62 -13.64 5.23
CA ASP A 86 14.29 -14.86 5.95
C ASP A 86 12.77 -14.98 6.20
N PRO A 87 12.09 -15.95 5.55
CA PRO A 87 10.65 -16.15 5.73
C PRO A 87 10.22 -16.36 7.19
N VAL A 88 11.07 -16.99 8.01
CA VAL A 88 10.78 -17.26 9.44
C VAL A 88 10.72 -15.97 10.26
N SER A 89 11.39 -14.91 9.81
CA SER A 89 11.42 -13.63 10.51
C SER A 89 10.23 -12.73 10.24
N ILE A 90 9.36 -13.03 9.26
CA ILE A 90 8.30 -12.12 8.80
C ILE A 90 7.41 -11.61 9.93
N ALA A 91 6.96 -12.48 10.83
CA ALA A 91 6.10 -12.07 11.94
C ALA A 91 6.81 -11.10 12.91
N ARG A 92 8.12 -11.31 13.14
CA ARG A 92 8.94 -10.42 13.98
C ARG A 92 9.13 -9.07 13.33
N GLU A 93 9.42 -9.04 12.05
CA GLU A 93 9.61 -7.80 11.29
C GLU A 93 8.31 -6.99 11.22
N VAL A 94 7.16 -7.66 11.01
CA VAL A 94 5.85 -7.03 11.06
C VAL A 94 5.58 -6.47 12.46
N ALA A 95 5.87 -7.22 13.53
CA ALA A 95 5.71 -6.73 14.90
C ALA A 95 6.61 -5.51 15.17
N THR A 96 7.85 -5.55 14.71
CA THR A 96 8.81 -4.44 14.84
C THR A 96 8.32 -3.19 14.11
N ALA A 97 7.87 -3.32 12.86
CA ALA A 97 7.34 -2.21 12.07
C ALA A 97 6.07 -1.60 12.70
N LEU A 98 5.27 -2.41 13.38
CA LEU A 98 4.08 -1.96 14.11
C LEU A 98 4.37 -1.47 15.53
N HIS A 99 5.65 -1.41 15.95
CA HIS A 99 6.08 -1.04 17.30
C HIS A 99 5.47 -1.93 18.39
N ILE A 100 5.27 -3.21 18.10
CA ILE A 100 4.76 -4.19 19.05
C ILE A 100 5.96 -4.84 19.76
N PRO A 101 6.05 -4.75 21.09
CA PRO A 101 7.19 -5.27 21.84
C PRO A 101 7.22 -6.81 21.76
N ASP A 102 8.43 -7.35 21.65
CA ASP A 102 8.64 -8.81 21.74
C ASP A 102 8.30 -9.29 23.15
N ARG A 103 7.37 -10.22 23.26
CA ARG A 103 6.92 -10.83 24.51
C ARG A 103 7.32 -12.31 24.52
N GLY A 104 8.61 -12.58 24.72
CA GLY A 104 9.09 -13.95 24.92
C GLY A 104 9.28 -14.76 23.64
N GLY A 105 9.62 -14.12 22.52
CA GLY A 105 9.99 -14.79 21.28
C GLY A 105 8.83 -15.37 20.47
N ARG A 106 7.60 -14.87 20.69
CA ARG A 106 6.37 -15.30 19.99
C ARG A 106 5.73 -14.13 19.22
N PRO A 107 6.37 -13.63 18.17
CA PRO A 107 5.93 -12.41 17.50
C PRO A 107 4.54 -12.52 16.88
N ALA A 108 4.16 -13.67 16.34
CA ALA A 108 2.82 -13.87 15.77
C ALA A 108 1.70 -13.82 16.83
N GLU A 109 1.94 -14.37 18.02
CA GLU A 109 0.99 -14.28 19.15
C GLU A 109 0.87 -12.83 19.64
N ALA A 110 2.00 -12.11 19.76
CA ALA A 110 2.01 -10.70 20.16
C ALA A 110 1.27 -9.80 19.16
N LEU A 111 1.38 -10.08 17.86
CA LEU A 111 0.59 -9.43 16.81
C LEU A 111 -0.90 -9.65 17.03
N VAL A 112 -1.33 -10.90 17.20
CA VAL A 112 -2.74 -11.26 17.43
C VAL A 112 -3.27 -10.54 18.67
N GLU A 113 -2.60 -10.62 19.81
CA GLU A 113 -3.03 -9.97 21.06
C GLU A 113 -3.19 -8.46 20.92
N THR A 114 -2.30 -7.81 20.15
CA THR A 114 -2.31 -6.35 19.98
C THR A 114 -3.38 -5.90 18.99
N ILE A 115 -3.67 -6.71 17.95
CA ILE A 115 -4.55 -6.34 16.83
C ILE A 115 -6.00 -6.80 17.08
N ALA A 116 -6.22 -7.86 17.87
CA ALA A 116 -7.51 -8.57 17.96
C ALA A 116 -8.73 -7.65 18.12
N ASP A 117 -8.63 -6.64 18.97
CA ASP A 117 -9.72 -5.71 19.29
C ASP A 117 -9.69 -4.39 18.50
N SER A 118 -8.73 -4.22 17.61
CA SER A 118 -8.55 -2.99 16.85
C SER A 118 -9.15 -3.09 15.45
N THR A 119 -9.83 -2.05 15.01
CA THR A 119 -10.18 -1.89 13.59
C THR A 119 -8.95 -1.40 12.86
N MET A 120 -8.21 -2.32 12.21
CA MET A 120 -6.90 -2.04 11.64
C MET A 120 -6.86 -2.38 10.15
N LEU A 121 -6.17 -1.52 9.38
CA LEU A 121 -5.66 -1.84 8.04
C LEU A 121 -4.16 -2.13 8.14
N LEU A 122 -3.76 -3.35 7.82
CA LEU A 122 -2.36 -3.74 7.68
C LEU A 122 -1.99 -3.75 6.20
N VAL A 123 -1.02 -2.94 5.81
CA VAL A 123 -0.46 -2.97 4.45
C VAL A 123 0.83 -3.76 4.47
N LEU A 124 0.87 -4.84 3.66
CA LEU A 124 2.06 -5.66 3.40
C LEU A 124 2.56 -5.37 2.00
N ASP A 125 3.64 -4.60 1.90
CA ASP A 125 4.19 -4.18 0.60
C ASP A 125 5.35 -5.08 0.18
N ASN A 126 5.46 -5.36 -1.13
CA ASN A 126 6.51 -6.19 -1.73
C ASN A 126 6.55 -7.67 -1.26
N CYS A 127 5.38 -8.34 -1.26
CA CYS A 127 5.28 -9.74 -0.81
C CYS A 127 5.93 -10.76 -1.78
N GLU A 128 6.31 -10.37 -3.01
CA GLU A 128 6.64 -11.27 -4.13
C GLU A 128 7.80 -12.26 -3.88
N HIS A 129 8.68 -12.00 -2.95
CA HIS A 129 9.80 -12.90 -2.60
C HIS A 129 9.53 -13.73 -1.33
N LEU A 130 8.41 -13.49 -0.64
CA LEU A 130 7.98 -14.14 0.60
C LEU A 130 6.52 -14.58 0.54
N VAL A 131 6.00 -14.93 -0.66
CA VAL A 131 4.56 -15.17 -0.89
C VAL A 131 3.98 -16.15 0.12
N ASP A 132 4.59 -17.31 0.30
CA ASP A 132 4.10 -18.36 1.21
C ASP A 132 4.08 -17.88 2.67
N ALA A 133 5.16 -17.25 3.13
CA ALA A 133 5.24 -16.75 4.51
C ALA A 133 4.28 -15.58 4.78
N ALA A 134 4.09 -14.69 3.79
CA ALA A 134 3.12 -13.62 3.86
C ALA A 134 1.67 -14.17 3.87
N ALA A 135 1.39 -15.21 3.09
CA ALA A 135 0.12 -15.90 3.04
C ALA A 135 -0.21 -16.56 4.40
N GLU A 136 0.73 -17.33 4.96
CA GLU A 136 0.57 -17.98 6.28
C GLU A 136 0.31 -16.96 7.38
N LEU A 137 1.09 -15.88 7.44
CA LEU A 137 0.91 -14.81 8.42
C LEU A 137 -0.45 -14.11 8.23
N ALA A 138 -0.80 -13.76 7.00
CA ALA A 138 -2.08 -13.11 6.69
C ALA A 138 -3.26 -13.99 7.08
N GLU A 139 -3.23 -15.28 6.77
CA GLU A 139 -4.29 -16.24 7.14
C GLU A 139 -4.41 -16.37 8.66
N GLN A 140 -3.30 -16.48 9.38
CA GLN A 140 -3.28 -16.55 10.84
C GLN A 140 -3.90 -15.29 11.47
N LEU A 141 -3.47 -14.11 11.03
CA LEU A 141 -3.98 -12.84 11.55
C LEU A 141 -5.46 -12.64 11.23
N LEU A 142 -5.90 -12.96 10.00
CA LEU A 142 -7.29 -12.82 9.60
C LEU A 142 -8.24 -13.77 10.35
N ARG A 143 -7.76 -14.97 10.73
CA ARG A 143 -8.54 -15.90 11.56
C ARG A 143 -8.72 -15.41 12.99
N ALA A 144 -7.65 -14.84 13.54
CA ALA A 144 -7.64 -14.42 14.96
C ALA A 144 -8.19 -13.01 15.19
N CYS A 145 -8.13 -12.12 14.20
CA CYS A 145 -8.48 -10.71 14.33
C CYS A 145 -9.67 -10.33 13.42
N PRO A 146 -10.92 -10.42 13.90
CA PRO A 146 -12.12 -10.24 13.06
C PRO A 146 -12.25 -8.85 12.40
N ARG A 147 -11.66 -7.81 13.01
CA ARG A 147 -11.72 -6.42 12.55
C ARG A 147 -10.48 -5.97 11.78
N LEU A 148 -9.57 -6.90 11.48
CA LEU A 148 -8.41 -6.66 10.65
C LEU A 148 -8.79 -6.75 9.17
N SER A 149 -8.31 -5.78 8.37
CA SER A 149 -8.23 -5.84 6.92
C SER A 149 -6.76 -5.81 6.51
N ILE A 150 -6.41 -6.56 5.46
CA ILE A 150 -5.05 -6.60 4.91
C ILE A 150 -5.11 -6.12 3.45
N LEU A 151 -4.20 -5.22 3.11
CA LEU A 151 -3.90 -4.79 1.74
C LEU A 151 -2.48 -5.23 1.40
N ALA A 152 -2.34 -6.18 0.49
CA ALA A 152 -1.05 -6.68 0.06
C ALA A 152 -0.66 -6.15 -1.31
N THR A 153 0.63 -6.02 -1.59
CA THR A 153 1.16 -5.83 -2.94
C THR A 153 2.13 -6.95 -3.27
N SER A 154 1.98 -7.52 -4.47
CA SER A 154 2.82 -8.64 -4.93
C SER A 154 2.83 -8.69 -6.46
N ARG A 155 3.71 -9.49 -7.06
CA ARG A 155 3.64 -9.82 -8.49
C ARG A 155 2.53 -10.81 -8.80
N GLU A 156 2.20 -11.66 -7.86
CA GLU A 156 1.18 -12.70 -7.92
C GLU A 156 0.30 -12.69 -6.67
N ALA A 157 -0.82 -13.39 -6.71
CA ALA A 157 -1.70 -13.55 -5.57
C ALA A 157 -1.02 -14.35 -4.45
N LEU A 158 -1.43 -14.12 -3.19
CA LEU A 158 -0.96 -14.90 -2.04
C LEU A 158 -1.54 -16.32 -2.03
N GLY A 159 -2.66 -16.55 -2.73
CA GLY A 159 -3.24 -17.88 -2.93
C GLY A 159 -4.05 -18.42 -1.76
N ILE A 160 -4.54 -17.58 -0.87
CA ILE A 160 -5.38 -18.00 0.26
C ILE A 160 -6.89 -17.77 0.02
N PRO A 161 -7.79 -18.62 0.59
CA PRO A 161 -9.21 -18.64 0.21
C PRO A 161 -9.98 -17.33 0.42
N SER A 162 -9.55 -16.46 1.32
CA SER A 162 -10.22 -15.19 1.63
C SER A 162 -9.71 -14.02 0.80
N GLU A 163 -8.80 -14.27 -0.13
CA GLU A 163 -8.14 -13.25 -0.94
C GLU A 163 -9.03 -12.76 -2.08
N THR A 164 -9.01 -11.45 -2.28
CA THR A 164 -9.43 -10.82 -3.53
C THR A 164 -8.19 -10.28 -4.23
N ALA A 165 -7.75 -10.94 -5.28
CA ALA A 165 -6.63 -10.47 -6.11
C ALA A 165 -7.14 -9.49 -7.16
N TRP A 166 -6.48 -8.33 -7.26
CA TRP A 166 -6.80 -7.29 -8.23
C TRP A 166 -5.56 -6.92 -9.06
N LEU A 167 -5.66 -7.10 -10.36
CA LEU A 167 -4.56 -6.81 -11.27
C LEU A 167 -4.46 -5.30 -11.52
N VAL A 168 -3.34 -4.70 -11.19
CA VAL A 168 -3.03 -3.29 -11.49
C VAL A 168 -2.75 -3.14 -12.99
N PRO A 169 -3.64 -2.49 -13.76
CA PRO A 169 -3.43 -2.33 -15.18
C PRO A 169 -2.27 -1.35 -15.47
N PRO A 170 -1.69 -1.35 -16.65
CA PRO A 170 -0.81 -0.27 -17.10
C PRO A 170 -1.57 1.06 -17.19
N LEU A 171 -0.85 2.20 -17.21
CA LEU A 171 -1.48 3.49 -17.42
C LEU A 171 -2.08 3.60 -18.82
N GLY A 172 -3.26 4.19 -18.90
CA GLY A 172 -3.87 4.56 -20.18
C GLY A 172 -3.04 5.60 -20.94
N GLY A 173 -3.20 5.68 -22.25
CA GLY A 173 -2.34 6.52 -23.07
C GLY A 173 -2.32 7.99 -22.67
N ALA A 174 -3.43 8.56 -22.21
CA ALA A 174 -3.52 9.94 -21.73
C ALA A 174 -2.76 10.12 -20.40
N GLU A 175 -2.96 9.22 -19.45
CA GLU A 175 -2.31 9.24 -18.14
C GLU A 175 -0.80 8.97 -18.26
N ALA A 176 -0.41 8.05 -19.15
CA ALA A 176 0.98 7.75 -19.46
C ALA A 176 1.70 8.98 -20.04
N ALA A 177 1.06 9.69 -20.97
CA ALA A 177 1.61 10.94 -21.53
C ALA A 177 1.69 12.04 -20.48
N GLN A 178 0.69 12.19 -19.62
CA GLN A 178 0.70 13.15 -18.52
C GLN A 178 1.84 12.87 -17.54
N LEU A 179 2.05 11.59 -17.17
CA LEU A 179 3.17 11.19 -16.32
C LEU A 179 4.51 11.52 -16.98
N PHE A 180 4.66 11.22 -18.28
CA PHE A 180 5.87 11.54 -19.03
C PHE A 180 6.18 13.03 -18.98
N VAL A 181 5.18 13.89 -19.26
CA VAL A 181 5.34 15.35 -19.27
C VAL A 181 5.77 15.86 -17.90
N GLU A 182 5.10 15.44 -16.83
CA GLU A 182 5.42 15.89 -15.47
C GLU A 182 6.85 15.50 -15.06
N ARG A 183 7.28 14.28 -15.43
CA ARG A 183 8.66 13.83 -15.14
C ARG A 183 9.70 14.47 -16.04
N ALA A 184 9.36 14.73 -17.29
CA ALA A 184 10.23 15.48 -18.20
C ALA A 184 10.45 16.91 -17.71
N GLN A 185 9.40 17.59 -17.24
CA GLN A 185 9.48 18.93 -16.65
C GLN A 185 10.32 18.99 -15.36
N ALA A 186 10.31 17.91 -14.56
CA ALA A 186 11.18 17.82 -13.39
C ALA A 186 12.68 17.80 -13.77
N SER A 187 13.02 17.26 -14.95
CA SER A 187 14.40 17.21 -15.48
C SER A 187 14.73 18.40 -16.37
N LEU A 188 13.77 18.86 -17.16
CA LEU A 188 13.88 20.00 -18.06
C LEU A 188 12.64 20.90 -17.88
N PRO A 189 12.70 21.94 -17.01
CA PRO A 189 11.54 22.79 -16.70
C PRO A 189 10.89 23.47 -17.92
N ALA A 190 11.66 23.68 -19.00
CA ALA A 190 11.16 24.24 -20.26
C ALA A 190 10.50 23.21 -21.18
N PHE A 191 10.38 21.95 -20.77
CA PHE A 191 9.72 20.92 -21.58
C PHE A 191 8.23 21.21 -21.70
N GLU A 192 7.74 21.30 -22.92
CA GLU A 192 6.32 21.45 -23.25
C GLU A 192 5.86 20.36 -24.21
N LEU A 193 4.67 19.84 -23.99
CA LEU A 193 4.03 18.93 -24.94
C LEU A 193 3.41 19.78 -26.06
N THR A 194 3.96 19.63 -27.27
CA THR A 194 3.54 20.37 -28.45
C THR A 194 2.94 19.43 -29.50
N GLU A 195 2.32 19.96 -30.55
CA GLU A 195 1.84 19.15 -31.67
C GLU A 195 2.98 18.37 -32.33
N THR A 196 4.18 18.95 -32.38
CA THR A 196 5.36 18.34 -33.03
C THR A 196 5.94 17.17 -32.27
N ASN A 197 5.86 17.14 -30.93
CA ASN A 197 6.44 16.07 -30.11
C ASN A 197 5.39 15.11 -29.49
N SER A 198 4.10 15.47 -29.54
CA SER A 198 3.03 14.71 -28.90
C SER A 198 2.89 13.28 -29.44
N SER A 199 3.14 13.05 -30.72
CA SER A 199 3.14 11.70 -31.31
C SER A 199 4.30 10.85 -30.78
N ALA A 200 5.49 11.45 -30.69
CA ALA A 200 6.69 10.78 -30.17
C ALA A 200 6.52 10.40 -28.69
N VAL A 201 5.96 11.29 -27.86
CA VAL A 201 5.68 11.00 -26.44
C VAL A 201 4.69 9.84 -26.32
N ARG A 202 3.60 9.85 -27.08
CA ARG A 202 2.64 8.73 -27.09
C ARG A 202 3.27 7.42 -27.55
N ASP A 203 4.12 7.45 -28.56
CA ASP A 203 4.81 6.27 -29.06
C ASP A 203 5.81 5.70 -28.04
N ILE A 204 6.52 6.55 -27.32
CA ILE A 204 7.38 6.14 -26.21
C ILE A 204 6.54 5.45 -25.12
N CYS A 205 5.47 6.10 -24.64
CA CYS A 205 4.60 5.53 -23.62
C CYS A 205 4.02 4.18 -24.03
N ARG A 206 3.59 4.03 -25.29
CA ARG A 206 3.09 2.78 -25.83
C ARG A 206 4.16 1.69 -25.89
N ARG A 207 5.39 2.01 -26.31
CA ARG A 207 6.52 1.07 -26.36
C ARG A 207 7.00 0.63 -24.98
N LEU A 208 6.67 1.40 -23.96
CA LEU A 208 6.92 1.11 -22.55
C LEU A 208 5.69 0.45 -21.87
N ASP A 209 4.73 -0.03 -22.69
CA ASP A 209 3.52 -0.71 -22.23
C ASP A 209 2.73 0.03 -21.15
N GLY A 210 2.84 1.37 -21.08
CA GLY A 210 2.20 2.17 -20.03
C GLY A 210 2.72 1.91 -18.61
N ILE A 211 3.88 1.26 -18.45
CA ILE A 211 4.47 0.95 -17.13
C ILE A 211 5.03 2.24 -16.51
N PRO A 212 4.49 2.71 -15.37
CA PRO A 212 4.87 4.00 -14.76
C PRO A 212 6.37 4.18 -14.57
N LEU A 213 7.04 3.21 -13.96
CA LEU A 213 8.48 3.30 -13.70
C LEU A 213 9.30 3.43 -14.98
N ALA A 214 8.94 2.68 -16.03
CA ALA A 214 9.62 2.76 -17.32
C ALA A 214 9.44 4.14 -17.97
N ILE A 215 8.22 4.72 -17.86
CA ILE A 215 7.91 6.06 -18.36
C ILE A 215 8.72 7.13 -17.59
N GLU A 216 8.79 7.04 -16.28
CA GLU A 216 9.57 7.95 -15.43
C GLU A 216 11.07 7.93 -15.80
N LEU A 217 11.63 6.72 -15.99
CA LEU A 217 13.03 6.56 -16.40
C LEU A 217 13.30 7.10 -17.80
N ALA A 218 12.36 6.98 -18.73
CA ALA A 218 12.48 7.54 -20.06
C ALA A 218 12.37 9.07 -20.04
N ALA A 219 11.39 9.61 -19.31
CA ALA A 219 11.17 11.05 -19.19
C ALA A 219 12.36 11.78 -18.53
N ALA A 220 13.02 11.15 -17.57
CA ALA A 220 14.21 11.70 -16.92
C ALA A 220 15.42 11.87 -17.86
N ARG A 221 15.37 11.32 -19.09
CA ARG A 221 16.42 11.42 -20.11
C ARG A 221 16.16 12.51 -21.16
N VAL A 222 15.05 13.22 -21.04
CA VAL A 222 14.75 14.38 -21.90
C VAL A 222 15.79 15.47 -21.63
N ARG A 223 16.39 15.97 -22.73
CA ARG A 223 17.46 16.98 -22.71
C ARG A 223 17.13 18.09 -23.68
#